data_d6dc60a4302c8813071a9c281008a67d
#
_entry.id   d6dc60a4302c8813071a9c281008a67d
#
_cell.length_a   1.000
_cell.length_b   1.000
_cell.length_c   1.000
_cell.angle_alpha   90.00
_cell.angle_beta   90.00
_cell.angle_gamma   90.00
#
_symmetry.space_group_name_H-M   'P 1'
#
loop_
_entity.id
_entity.type
_entity.pdbx_description
1 polymer ?
#
loop_
_entity_poly.entity_id
_entity_poly.type
_entity_poly.pdbx_seq_one_letter_code
_entity_poly.pdbx_strand_id
1 'polypeptide(L)'
;MDKVALWGAGAKGVTFANLVDRDGQWIDCVVDLNPAKQGGYVPGTGHPIVDYHELPRRHVRSAFVMNPNYREEIAASLRDARIGCALFE
;
A
#
# COMPACT_ATOMS: atom_id res chain seq x y z
N MET A 1 -7.38 -14.60 -7.22
CA MET A 1 -7.09 -14.08 -5.88
C MET A 1 -6.78 -12.61 -5.96
N ASP A 2 -7.42 -11.82 -5.12
CA ASP A 2 -7.19 -10.38 -5.13
C ASP A 2 -5.82 -10.04 -4.59
N LYS A 3 -5.18 -9.06 -5.22
CA LYS A 3 -3.91 -8.54 -4.73
C LYS A 3 -4.15 -7.60 -3.54
N VAL A 4 -3.11 -7.42 -2.74
CA VAL A 4 -3.16 -6.54 -1.58
C VAL A 4 -2.36 -5.27 -1.85
N ALA A 5 -2.59 -4.24 -1.03
CA ALA A 5 -1.71 -3.08 -1.02
C ALA A 5 -0.68 -3.23 0.09
N LEU A 6 0.47 -2.61 -0.12
CA LEU A 6 1.45 -2.43 0.93
C LEU A 6 1.35 -0.97 1.36
N TRP A 7 1.25 -0.71 2.66
CA TRP A 7 1.13 0.67 3.14
C TRP A 7 2.46 1.13 3.71
N GLY A 8 3.12 2.02 2.97
CA GLY A 8 4.41 2.60 3.30
C GLY A 8 5.46 2.33 2.25
N ALA A 9 5.90 3.37 1.53
CA ALA A 9 6.92 3.28 0.48
C ALA A 9 8.30 3.73 0.98
N GLY A 10 8.54 3.69 2.29
CA GLY A 10 9.86 3.95 2.85
C GLY A 10 10.79 2.75 2.67
N ALA A 11 11.99 2.82 3.26
CA ALA A 11 13.02 1.80 3.08
C ALA A 11 12.52 0.39 3.43
N LYS A 12 11.74 0.26 4.52
CA LYS A 12 11.21 -1.05 4.92
C LYS A 12 10.22 -1.61 3.89
N GLY A 13 9.36 -0.75 3.37
CA GLY A 13 8.39 -1.16 2.35
C GLY A 13 9.06 -1.58 1.06
N VAL A 14 10.03 -0.81 0.61
CA VAL A 14 10.80 -1.13 -0.59
C VAL A 14 11.52 -2.47 -0.42
N THR A 15 12.18 -2.68 0.69
CA THR A 15 12.88 -3.94 0.99
C THR A 15 11.91 -5.11 1.02
N PHE A 16 10.78 -4.93 1.71
CA PHE A 16 9.77 -5.98 1.83
C PHE A 16 9.23 -6.38 0.44
N ALA A 17 8.86 -5.39 -0.38
CA ALA A 17 8.35 -5.66 -1.72
C ALA A 17 9.35 -6.42 -2.57
N ASN A 18 10.62 -6.04 -2.49
CA ASN A 18 11.68 -6.71 -3.25
C ASN A 18 11.94 -8.13 -2.78
N LEU A 19 11.72 -8.42 -1.49
CA LEU A 19 11.91 -9.77 -0.97
C LEU A 19 10.74 -10.70 -1.30
N VAL A 20 9.50 -10.18 -1.25
CA VAL A 20 8.33 -11.05 -1.31
C VAL A 20 7.60 -11.02 -2.63
N ASP A 21 7.77 -9.97 -3.44
CA ASP A 21 6.93 -9.80 -4.63
C ASP A 21 7.63 -9.10 -5.79
N ARG A 22 8.83 -9.53 -6.13
CA ARG A 22 9.54 -8.92 -7.25
C ARG A 22 8.77 -9.00 -8.56
N ASP A 23 7.92 -10.00 -8.69
CA ASP A 23 7.16 -10.27 -9.92
C ASP A 23 5.82 -9.56 -9.96
N GLY A 24 5.43 -8.86 -8.90
CA GLY A 24 4.16 -8.14 -8.86
C GLY A 24 2.93 -9.04 -8.84
N GLN A 25 3.02 -10.22 -8.25
CA GLN A 25 1.91 -11.19 -8.24
C GLN A 25 0.99 -11.02 -7.03
N TRP A 26 1.49 -10.50 -5.92
CA TRP A 26 0.77 -10.44 -4.66
C TRP A 26 0.36 -9.02 -4.29
N ILE A 27 1.22 -8.05 -4.58
CA ILE A 27 1.03 -6.65 -4.24
C ILE A 27 0.58 -5.90 -5.49
N ASP A 28 -0.58 -5.25 -5.41
CA ASP A 28 -1.09 -4.41 -6.50
C ASP A 28 -0.36 -3.07 -6.56
N CYS A 29 -0.21 -2.45 -5.40
CA CYS A 29 0.35 -1.11 -5.30
C CYS A 29 0.90 -0.88 -3.91
N VAL A 30 1.67 0.20 -3.76
CA VAL A 30 2.17 0.65 -2.47
C VAL A 30 1.55 2.01 -2.18
N VAL A 31 0.90 2.13 -1.02
CA VAL A 31 0.29 3.38 -0.61
C VAL A 31 1.29 4.22 0.16
N ASP A 32 1.39 5.49 -0.16
CA ASP A 32 2.19 6.44 0.60
C ASP A 32 1.45 7.76 0.69
N LEU A 33 1.50 8.39 1.86
CA LEU A 33 0.85 9.67 2.09
C LEU A 33 1.64 10.85 1.56
N ASN A 34 2.91 10.65 1.25
CA ASN A 34 3.78 11.70 0.74
C ASN A 34 3.48 11.96 -0.75
N PRO A 35 2.91 13.15 -1.07
CA PRO A 35 2.58 13.44 -2.48
C PRO A 35 3.78 13.39 -3.42
N ALA A 36 4.98 13.62 -2.90
CA ALA A 36 6.19 13.57 -3.72
C ALA A 36 6.52 12.16 -4.20
N LYS A 37 6.01 11.12 -3.51
CA LYS A 37 6.22 9.74 -3.92
C LYS A 37 5.11 9.20 -4.78
N GLN A 38 3.91 9.75 -4.64
CA GLN A 38 2.74 9.32 -5.40
C GLN A 38 2.95 9.55 -6.89
N GLY A 39 2.55 8.58 -7.70
CA GLY A 39 2.78 8.62 -9.14
C GLY A 39 4.11 8.03 -9.56
N GLY A 40 4.98 7.68 -8.61
CA GLY A 40 6.23 6.99 -8.88
C GLY A 40 6.10 5.48 -8.76
N TYR A 41 7.23 4.82 -8.71
CA TYR A 41 7.30 3.36 -8.66
C TYR A 41 8.34 2.91 -7.64
N VAL A 42 8.10 1.74 -7.06
CA VAL A 42 9.05 1.15 -6.11
C VAL A 42 10.30 0.72 -6.84
N PRO A 43 11.48 1.16 -6.40
CA PRO A 43 12.74 0.71 -7.01
C PRO A 43 12.88 -0.81 -6.93
N GLY A 44 13.29 -1.42 -8.03
CA GLY A 44 13.55 -2.86 -8.11
C GLY A 44 12.35 -3.70 -8.52
N THR A 45 11.14 -3.36 -8.04
CA THR A 45 9.93 -4.13 -8.36
C THR A 45 9.05 -3.47 -9.39
N GLY A 46 9.04 -2.12 -9.41
CA GLY A 46 8.17 -1.38 -10.30
C GLY A 46 6.72 -1.24 -9.82
N HIS A 47 6.39 -1.65 -8.60
CA HIS A 47 5.03 -1.46 -8.08
C HIS A 47 4.67 0.03 -8.07
N PRO A 48 3.47 0.42 -8.51
CA PRO A 48 3.08 1.82 -8.49
C PRO A 48 2.88 2.32 -7.06
N ILE A 49 3.29 3.55 -6.80
CA ILE A 49 3.07 4.23 -5.53
C ILE A 49 1.88 5.15 -5.69
N VAL A 50 0.86 4.97 -4.86
CA VAL A 50 -0.44 5.61 -5.05
C VAL A 50 -0.95 6.27 -3.77
N ASP A 51 -1.94 7.15 -3.94
CA ASP A 51 -2.77 7.66 -2.86
C ASP A 51 -3.80 6.59 -2.49
N TYR A 52 -4.14 6.47 -1.19
CA TYR A 52 -5.08 5.45 -0.73
C TYR A 52 -6.48 5.62 -1.32
N HIS A 53 -6.85 6.80 -1.78
CA HIS A 53 -8.13 7.00 -2.44
C HIS A 53 -8.26 6.20 -3.74
N GLU A 54 -7.16 5.68 -4.28
CA GLU A 54 -7.19 4.84 -5.47
C GLU A 54 -7.55 3.39 -5.19
N LEU A 55 -7.54 2.95 -3.93
CA LEU A 55 -7.77 1.55 -3.59
C LEU A 55 -9.09 0.99 -4.12
N PRO A 56 -10.23 1.70 -4.00
CA PRO A 56 -11.48 1.18 -4.56
C PRO A 56 -11.43 0.96 -6.07
N ARG A 57 -10.84 1.90 -6.79
CA ARG A 57 -10.72 1.80 -8.25
C ARG A 57 -9.83 0.63 -8.66
N ARG A 58 -8.85 0.31 -7.85
CA ARG A 58 -7.94 -0.81 -8.09
C ARG A 58 -8.50 -2.14 -7.60
N HIS A 59 -9.67 -2.13 -6.98
CA HIS A 59 -10.29 -3.32 -6.39
C HIS A 59 -9.42 -3.97 -5.30
N VAL A 60 -8.65 -3.16 -4.58
CA VAL A 60 -7.82 -3.60 -3.48
C VAL A 60 -8.62 -3.46 -2.19
N ARG A 61 -8.79 -4.56 -1.45
CA ARG A 61 -9.62 -4.63 -0.26
C ARG A 61 -8.87 -4.94 1.01
N SER A 62 -7.58 -5.12 0.91
CA SER A 62 -6.74 -5.37 2.08
C SER A 62 -5.38 -4.76 1.90
N ALA A 63 -4.77 -4.35 3.00
CA ALA A 63 -3.46 -3.71 2.99
C ALA A 63 -2.60 -4.22 4.13
N PHE A 64 -1.33 -4.45 3.83
CA PHE A 64 -0.33 -4.83 4.80
C PHE A 64 0.32 -3.55 5.34
N VAL A 65 0.21 -3.34 6.66
CA VAL A 65 0.73 -2.13 7.31
C VAL A 65 2.17 -2.37 7.73
N MET A 66 3.10 -1.62 7.14
CA MET A 66 4.52 -1.81 7.41
C MET A 66 4.95 -1.30 8.79
N ASN A 67 4.28 -0.25 9.29
CA ASN A 67 4.55 0.27 10.61
C ASN A 67 3.29 0.20 11.46
N PRO A 68 3.21 -0.77 12.40
CA PRO A 68 2.01 -0.95 13.22
C PRO A 68 1.62 0.28 14.05
N ASN A 69 2.57 1.16 14.33
CA ASN A 69 2.29 2.38 15.10
C ASN A 69 1.32 3.32 14.38
N TYR A 70 1.20 3.21 13.06
CA TYR A 70 0.30 4.05 12.27
C TYR A 70 -1.03 3.38 11.95
N ARG A 71 -1.26 2.16 12.45
CA ARG A 71 -2.47 1.41 12.10
C ARG A 71 -3.75 2.16 12.42
N GLU A 72 -3.83 2.78 13.59
CA GLU A 72 -5.05 3.50 13.98
C GLU A 72 -5.29 4.74 13.11
N GLU A 73 -4.23 5.45 12.76
CA GLU A 73 -4.34 6.61 11.88
C GLU A 73 -4.78 6.18 10.47
N ILE A 74 -4.24 5.08 9.99
CA ILE A 74 -4.60 4.52 8.68
C ILE A 74 -6.07 4.11 8.69
N ALA A 75 -6.51 3.41 9.73
CA ALA A 75 -7.90 2.99 9.87
C ALA A 75 -8.84 4.17 9.90
N ALA A 76 -8.48 5.25 10.61
CA ALA A 76 -9.28 6.46 10.66
C ALA A 76 -9.38 7.13 9.28
N SER A 77 -8.28 7.21 8.55
CA SER A 77 -8.27 7.79 7.21
C SER A 77 -9.18 7.01 6.26
N LEU A 78 -9.13 5.69 6.32
CA LEU A 78 -9.98 4.83 5.50
C LEU A 78 -11.46 5.00 5.85
N ARG A 79 -11.79 5.08 7.15
CA ARG A 79 -13.17 5.32 7.58
C ARG A 79 -13.69 6.66 7.08
N ASP A 80 -12.87 7.71 7.22
CA ASP A 80 -13.26 9.05 6.80
C ASP A 80 -13.50 9.12 5.30
N ALA A 81 -12.72 8.38 4.54
CA ALA A 81 -12.88 8.30 3.09
C ALA A 81 -13.93 7.28 2.66
N ARG A 82 -14.53 6.54 3.62
CA ARG A 82 -15.51 5.48 3.36
C ARG A 82 -14.97 4.38 2.46
N ILE A 83 -13.72 4.01 2.69
CA ILE A 83 -13.03 2.95 1.95
C ILE A 83 -13.00 1.68 2.79
N GLY A 84 -13.59 0.61 2.29
CA GLY A 84 -13.53 -0.69 2.93
C GLY A 84 -12.21 -1.38 2.60
N CYS A 85 -11.32 -1.46 3.58
CA CYS A 85 -10.03 -2.09 3.41
C CYS A 85 -9.62 -2.74 4.74
N ALA A 86 -9.41 -4.04 4.72
CA ALA A 86 -8.93 -4.77 5.88
C ALA A 86 -7.44 -4.51 6.07
N LEU A 87 -7.02 -4.26 7.31
CA LEU A 87 -5.62 -4.00 7.62
C LEU A 87 -5.03 -5.17 8.36
N PHE A 88 -3.81 -5.55 8.01
CA PHE A 88 -3.06 -6.56 8.75
C PHE A 88 -1.58 -6.21 8.76
N GLU A 89 -0.87 -6.84 9.66
CA GLU A 89 0.54 -6.56 9.89
C GLU A 89 1.35 -7.80 10.24
#